data_759f27a5adb8ea19ee6c054259c61779
#
_entry.id   759f27a5adb8ea19ee6c054259c61779
#
_cell.length_a   1.000
_cell.length_b   1.000
_cell.length_c   1.000
_cell.angle_alpha   90.00
_cell.angle_beta   90.00
_cell.angle_gamma   90.00
#
_symmetry.space_group_name_H-M   'P 1'
#
loop_
_entity.id
_entity.type
_entity.pdbx_description
1 polymer ?
#
loop_
_entity_poly.entity_id
_entity_poly.type
_entity_poly.pdbx_seq_one_letter_code
_entity_poly.pdbx_strand_id
1 'polypeptide(L)'
;MATNAKGPAERDHSKDENTSPEPGFMSAIELLEEDHKEVETLFGEYHDLEDDAEKEAMALKICLMLQVHAQIEEEIFYPEARKAIAKPELVDEAIVEHASAKQLIAEIEAMEVGDNLLDAKVKVLGEQISHHVEEEESELFPEVEGSEMDLEALGQRMADRKTELLKQLAAEGEIR
;
A
#
# COMPACT_ATOMS: atom_id res chain seq x y z
N MET A 1 -67.00 -38.74 27.36
CA MET A 1 -66.60 -38.72 25.95
C MET A 1 -65.64 -37.56 25.80
N ALA A 2 -64.40 -37.85 25.53
CA ALA A 2 -63.30 -36.93 25.50
C ALA A 2 -63.19 -36.27 24.12
N THR A 3 -63.00 -34.99 24.08
CA THR A 3 -62.50 -34.31 22.86
C THR A 3 -61.26 -33.59 23.22
N ASN A 4 -60.18 -34.08 22.63
CA ASN A 4 -58.85 -33.60 22.71
C ASN A 4 -58.72 -32.47 21.68
N ALA A 5 -58.35 -31.26 22.12
CA ALA A 5 -58.00 -30.15 21.25
C ALA A 5 -56.51 -29.87 21.32
N LYS A 6 -55.86 -30.17 20.23
CA LYS A 6 -54.43 -29.97 19.97
C LYS A 6 -54.17 -28.50 19.67
N GLY A 7 -53.37 -27.80 20.46
CA GLY A 7 -52.93 -26.45 20.22
C GLY A 7 -51.90 -26.35 19.07
N PRO A 8 -51.81 -25.22 18.39
CA PRO A 8 -50.88 -25.04 17.29
C PRO A 8 -49.45 -24.78 17.79
N ALA A 9 -48.52 -25.39 17.10
CA ALA A 9 -47.09 -25.20 17.32
C ALA A 9 -46.65 -23.76 17.06
N GLU A 10 -45.98 -23.20 18.04
CA GLU A 10 -45.23 -21.94 17.92
C GLU A 10 -44.12 -22.12 16.88
N ARG A 11 -44.13 -21.32 15.86
CA ARG A 11 -43.01 -21.13 14.96
C ARG A 11 -42.06 -20.10 15.59
N ASP A 12 -40.96 -20.61 16.01
CA ASP A 12 -39.79 -19.83 16.39
C ASP A 12 -39.29 -19.03 15.16
N HIS A 13 -39.47 -17.72 15.22
CA HIS A 13 -38.83 -16.75 14.32
C HIS A 13 -37.73 -16.05 15.11
N SER A 14 -36.69 -16.78 15.35
CA SER A 14 -35.47 -16.20 15.83
C SER A 14 -34.50 -16.05 14.67
N LYS A 15 -33.99 -14.86 14.58
CA LYS A 15 -32.76 -14.42 13.94
C LYS A 15 -32.86 -13.82 12.53
N ASP A 16 -33.36 -12.63 12.51
CA ASP A 16 -32.74 -11.62 11.65
C ASP A 16 -31.43 -11.19 12.34
N GLU A 17 -30.35 -11.85 12.01
CA GLU A 17 -29.02 -11.32 12.29
C GLU A 17 -28.82 -10.11 11.39
N ASN A 18 -29.18 -8.94 11.92
CA ASN A 18 -28.73 -7.67 11.43
C ASN A 18 -27.23 -7.57 11.73
N THR A 19 -26.43 -8.26 10.94
CA THR A 19 -25.00 -8.06 10.87
C THR A 19 -24.81 -6.74 10.13
N SER A 20 -24.72 -5.64 10.88
CA SER A 20 -24.09 -4.45 10.35
C SER A 20 -22.73 -4.89 9.82
N PRO A 21 -22.35 -4.55 8.60
CA PRO A 21 -21.01 -4.87 8.13
C PRO A 21 -20.04 -4.26 9.14
N GLU A 22 -19.17 -5.09 9.72
CA GLU A 22 -17.98 -4.61 10.40
C GLU A 22 -17.32 -3.57 9.48
N PRO A 23 -16.68 -2.51 9.99
CA PRO A 23 -15.97 -1.57 9.14
C PRO A 23 -15.00 -2.38 8.28
N GLY A 24 -15.30 -2.47 6.99
CA GLY A 24 -14.55 -3.30 6.06
C GLY A 24 -13.10 -2.86 6.08
N PHE A 25 -12.20 -3.82 6.22
CA PHE A 25 -10.78 -3.54 6.02
C PHE A 25 -10.60 -3.09 4.56
N MET A 26 -9.69 -2.14 4.36
CA MET A 26 -9.27 -1.71 3.03
C MET A 26 -8.77 -2.94 2.25
N SER A 27 -9.21 -3.10 1.01
CA SER A 27 -8.66 -4.12 0.13
C SER A 27 -7.17 -3.83 -0.16
N ALA A 28 -6.45 -4.82 -0.64
CA ALA A 28 -5.04 -4.63 -1.00
C ALA A 28 -4.84 -3.50 -2.02
N ILE A 29 -5.70 -3.41 -3.03
CA ILE A 29 -5.63 -2.36 -4.05
C ILE A 29 -5.94 -1.00 -3.47
N GLU A 30 -7.03 -0.85 -2.71
CA GLU A 30 -7.37 0.43 -2.06
C GLU A 30 -6.24 0.93 -1.13
N LEU A 31 -5.56 0.03 -0.42
CA LEU A 31 -4.42 0.37 0.43
C LEU A 31 -3.24 0.90 -0.40
N LEU A 32 -2.93 0.25 -1.53
CA LEU A 32 -1.84 0.68 -2.41
C LEU A 32 -2.16 2.00 -3.10
N GLU A 33 -3.36 2.18 -3.63
CA GLU A 33 -3.81 3.43 -4.25
C GLU A 33 -3.78 4.61 -3.25
N GLU A 34 -4.11 4.37 -1.96
CA GLU A 34 -4.00 5.41 -0.94
C GLU A 34 -2.54 5.78 -0.68
N ASP A 35 -1.63 4.81 -0.65
CA ASP A 35 -0.20 5.04 -0.52
C ASP A 35 0.36 5.82 -1.71
N HIS A 36 -0.02 5.47 -2.94
CA HIS A 36 0.34 6.20 -4.17
C HIS A 36 -0.05 7.67 -4.08
N LYS A 37 -1.29 7.92 -3.69
CA LYS A 37 -1.81 9.29 -3.54
C LYS A 37 -1.11 10.08 -2.44
N GLU A 38 -0.78 9.41 -1.32
CA GLU A 38 -0.01 10.06 -0.24
C GLU A 38 1.37 10.49 -0.73
N VAL A 39 2.09 9.58 -1.41
CA VAL A 39 3.42 9.85 -1.95
C VAL A 39 3.38 10.94 -3.03
N GLU A 40 2.41 10.93 -3.93
CA GLU A 40 2.21 11.99 -4.93
C GLU A 40 2.04 13.37 -4.26
N THR A 41 1.24 13.40 -3.19
CA THR A 41 1.04 14.62 -2.39
C THR A 41 2.36 15.11 -1.80
N LEU A 42 3.18 14.23 -1.23
CA LEU A 42 4.48 14.58 -0.64
C LEU A 42 5.46 15.11 -1.69
N PHE A 43 5.50 14.55 -2.90
CA PHE A 43 6.30 15.09 -3.99
C PHE A 43 5.83 16.50 -4.40
N GLY A 44 4.51 16.75 -4.41
CA GLY A 44 3.95 18.07 -4.64
C GLY A 44 4.36 19.07 -3.58
N GLU A 45 4.22 18.71 -2.30
CA GLU A 45 4.66 19.55 -1.17
C GLU A 45 6.16 19.83 -1.21
N TYR A 46 6.99 18.82 -1.54
CA TYR A 46 8.44 19.02 -1.70
C TYR A 46 8.78 20.14 -2.70
N HIS A 47 8.03 20.20 -3.78
CA HIS A 47 8.27 21.17 -4.86
C HIS A 47 8.06 22.63 -4.42
N ASP A 48 7.23 22.85 -3.40
CA ASP A 48 6.90 24.16 -2.86
C ASP A 48 7.88 24.63 -1.75
N LEU A 49 8.80 23.76 -1.30
CA LEU A 49 9.78 24.08 -0.26
C LEU A 49 10.95 24.91 -0.84
N GLU A 50 11.44 25.85 -0.04
CA GLU A 50 12.61 26.68 -0.36
C GLU A 50 13.80 26.42 0.59
N ASP A 51 13.53 26.03 1.83
CA ASP A 51 14.57 25.79 2.85
C ASP A 51 15.22 24.41 2.68
N ASP A 52 16.56 24.38 2.66
CA ASP A 52 17.32 23.15 2.42
C ASP A 52 17.08 22.07 3.49
N ALA A 53 16.91 22.46 4.75
CA ALA A 53 16.65 21.50 5.83
C ALA A 53 15.22 20.94 5.74
N GLU A 54 14.24 21.75 5.35
CA GLU A 54 12.87 21.29 5.11
C GLU A 54 12.82 20.34 3.90
N LYS A 55 13.56 20.64 2.84
CA LYS A 55 13.70 19.77 1.67
C LYS A 55 14.31 18.42 2.03
N GLU A 56 15.41 18.40 2.78
CA GLU A 56 16.03 17.15 3.23
C GLU A 56 15.04 16.32 4.07
N ALA A 57 14.40 16.93 5.05
CA ALA A 57 13.43 16.24 5.90
C ALA A 57 12.25 15.65 5.09
N MET A 58 11.76 16.39 4.11
CA MET A 58 10.69 15.92 3.22
C MET A 58 11.18 14.81 2.29
N ALA A 59 12.36 14.92 1.72
CA ALA A 59 12.97 13.87 0.88
C ALA A 59 13.13 12.56 1.66
N LEU A 60 13.62 12.62 2.90
CA LEU A 60 13.74 11.44 3.78
C LEU A 60 12.37 10.84 4.13
N LYS A 61 11.34 11.67 4.33
CA LYS A 61 9.98 11.19 4.54
C LYS A 61 9.44 10.45 3.30
N ILE A 62 9.65 11.00 2.10
CA ILE A 62 9.28 10.35 0.84
C ILE A 62 10.01 9.00 0.71
N CYS A 63 11.32 8.97 0.94
CA CYS A 63 12.12 7.75 0.89
C CYS A 63 11.58 6.67 1.84
N LEU A 64 11.27 7.04 3.08
CA LEU A 64 10.69 6.14 4.08
C LEU A 64 9.35 5.54 3.61
N MET A 65 8.44 6.37 3.10
CA MET A 65 7.14 5.92 2.63
C MET A 65 7.27 4.97 1.44
N LEU A 66 8.14 5.27 0.49
CA LEU A 66 8.42 4.42 -0.67
C LEU A 66 9.06 3.08 -0.27
N GLN A 67 9.98 3.07 0.70
CA GLN A 67 10.58 1.83 1.20
C GLN A 67 9.56 0.91 1.84
N VAL A 68 8.67 1.46 2.69
CA VAL A 68 7.61 0.68 3.35
C VAL A 68 6.62 0.14 2.32
N HIS A 69 6.20 0.98 1.37
CA HIS A 69 5.30 0.61 0.29
C HIS A 69 5.88 -0.53 -0.56
N ALA A 70 7.06 -0.34 -1.12
CA ALA A 70 7.73 -1.38 -1.91
C ALA A 70 7.94 -2.69 -1.13
N GLN A 71 8.18 -2.61 0.17
CA GLN A 71 8.40 -3.80 0.98
C GLN A 71 7.11 -4.61 1.19
N ILE A 72 5.97 -3.98 1.44
CA ILE A 72 4.70 -4.71 1.58
C ILE A 72 4.27 -5.34 0.24
N GLU A 73 4.57 -4.71 -0.88
CA GLU A 73 4.31 -5.27 -2.21
C GLU A 73 5.20 -6.47 -2.49
N GLU A 74 6.50 -6.35 -2.33
CA GLU A 74 7.45 -7.43 -2.61
C GLU A 74 7.30 -8.63 -1.67
N GLU A 75 6.94 -8.40 -0.40
CA GLU A 75 6.77 -9.47 0.58
C GLU A 75 5.39 -10.16 0.47
N ILE A 76 4.33 -9.43 0.10
CA ILE A 76 2.96 -9.91 0.24
C ILE A 76 2.19 -9.84 -1.08
N PHE A 77 2.10 -8.67 -1.71
CA PHE A 77 1.23 -8.44 -2.86
C PHE A 77 1.73 -9.14 -4.13
N TYR A 78 2.95 -8.87 -4.55
CA TYR A 78 3.51 -9.42 -5.79
C TYR A 78 3.61 -10.95 -5.82
N PRO A 79 4.00 -11.64 -4.72
CA PRO A 79 4.02 -13.10 -4.73
C PRO A 79 2.64 -13.74 -4.94
N GLU A 80 1.57 -13.11 -4.45
CA GLU A 80 0.21 -13.59 -4.67
C GLU A 80 -0.32 -13.18 -6.05
N ALA A 81 -0.13 -11.93 -6.46
CA ALA A 81 -0.50 -11.43 -7.78
C ALA A 81 0.12 -12.30 -8.90
N ARG A 82 1.43 -12.57 -8.81
CA ARG A 82 2.16 -13.38 -9.80
C ARG A 82 1.56 -14.76 -10.05
N LYS A 83 0.95 -15.38 -9.03
CA LYS A 83 0.31 -16.69 -9.13
C LYS A 83 -1.09 -16.63 -9.72
N ALA A 84 -1.77 -15.50 -9.57
CA ALA A 84 -3.19 -15.34 -9.83
C ALA A 84 -3.51 -14.71 -11.19
N ILE A 85 -2.62 -13.84 -11.72
CA ILE A 85 -2.86 -13.08 -12.95
C ILE A 85 -2.40 -13.83 -14.20
N ALA A 86 -2.96 -13.44 -15.34
CA ALA A 86 -2.59 -14.03 -16.64
C ALA A 86 -1.27 -13.50 -17.21
N LYS A 87 -0.82 -12.31 -16.75
CA LYS A 87 0.38 -11.61 -17.22
C LYS A 87 1.40 -11.42 -16.08
N PRO A 88 2.08 -12.48 -15.63
CA PRO A 88 3.05 -12.37 -14.53
C PRO A 88 4.26 -11.47 -14.83
N GLU A 89 4.52 -11.17 -16.11
CA GLU A 89 5.56 -10.22 -16.54
C GLU A 89 5.36 -8.81 -16.01
N LEU A 90 4.12 -8.38 -15.72
CA LEU A 90 3.85 -7.08 -15.09
C LEU A 90 4.47 -6.99 -13.69
N VAL A 91 4.43 -8.09 -12.93
CA VAL A 91 5.10 -8.17 -11.62
C VAL A 91 6.62 -8.15 -11.77
N ASP A 92 7.16 -8.79 -12.81
CA ASP A 92 8.62 -8.79 -13.08
C ASP A 92 9.11 -7.36 -13.39
N GLU A 93 8.36 -6.60 -14.16
CA GLU A 93 8.64 -5.21 -14.50
C GLU A 93 8.63 -4.32 -13.26
N ALA A 94 7.56 -4.38 -12.46
CA ALA A 94 7.44 -3.66 -11.19
C ALA A 94 8.62 -3.92 -10.24
N ILE A 95 9.10 -5.18 -10.13
CA ILE A 95 10.26 -5.52 -9.30
C ILE A 95 11.55 -4.85 -9.83
N VAL A 96 11.73 -4.74 -11.14
CA VAL A 96 12.90 -4.06 -11.74
C VAL A 96 12.84 -2.56 -11.50
N GLU A 97 11.67 -1.94 -11.60
CA GLU A 97 11.46 -0.53 -11.29
C GLU A 97 11.72 -0.24 -9.82
N HIS A 98 11.23 -1.08 -8.91
CA HIS A 98 11.55 -1.00 -7.48
C HIS A 98 13.05 -1.05 -7.21
N ALA A 99 13.80 -1.92 -7.89
CA ALA A 99 15.25 -2.00 -7.71
C ALA A 99 15.94 -0.68 -8.14
N SER A 100 15.47 -0.05 -9.21
CA SER A 100 15.96 1.27 -9.66
C SER A 100 15.63 2.37 -8.66
N ALA A 101 14.37 2.42 -8.19
CA ALA A 101 13.95 3.40 -7.19
C ALA A 101 14.72 3.26 -5.86
N LYS A 102 14.91 2.03 -5.37
CA LYS A 102 15.69 1.74 -4.15
C LYS A 102 17.14 2.21 -4.24
N GLN A 103 17.76 2.09 -5.41
CA GLN A 103 19.10 2.63 -5.59
C GLN A 103 19.12 4.16 -5.44
N LEU A 104 18.17 4.84 -6.06
CA LEU A 104 18.08 6.31 -5.99
C LEU A 104 17.70 6.79 -4.58
N ILE A 105 16.83 6.07 -3.89
CA ILE A 105 16.50 6.30 -2.48
C ILE A 105 17.76 6.22 -1.61
N ALA A 106 18.56 5.17 -1.74
CA ALA A 106 19.80 5.02 -0.98
C ALA A 106 20.81 6.17 -1.25
N GLU A 107 20.83 6.68 -2.48
CA GLU A 107 21.67 7.83 -2.83
C GLU A 107 21.13 9.12 -2.19
N ILE A 108 19.81 9.32 -2.11
CA ILE A 108 19.20 10.48 -1.45
C ILE A 108 19.45 10.43 0.06
N GLU A 109 19.27 9.28 0.69
CA GLU A 109 19.51 9.09 2.14
C GLU A 109 20.97 9.31 2.56
N ALA A 110 21.91 9.19 1.63
CA ALA A 110 23.34 9.43 1.87
C ALA A 110 23.75 10.90 1.63
N MET A 111 22.82 11.78 1.21
CA MET A 111 23.10 13.20 0.96
C MET A 111 23.08 14.01 2.25
N GLU A 112 23.75 15.16 2.20
CA GLU A 112 23.79 16.15 3.28
C GLU A 112 22.91 17.36 2.92
N VAL A 113 22.48 18.10 3.95
CA VAL A 113 21.72 19.36 3.78
C VAL A 113 22.44 20.30 2.81
N GLY A 114 21.69 20.77 1.82
CA GLY A 114 22.22 21.72 0.83
C GLY A 114 23.06 21.09 -0.30
N ASP A 115 23.01 19.75 -0.45
CA ASP A 115 23.64 19.08 -1.60
C ASP A 115 22.94 19.52 -2.91
N ASN A 116 23.73 19.98 -3.86
CA ASN A 116 23.25 20.53 -5.14
C ASN A 116 22.46 19.54 -6.01
N LEU A 117 22.56 18.24 -5.76
CA LEU A 117 21.86 17.21 -6.54
C LEU A 117 20.56 16.72 -5.88
N LEU A 118 20.22 17.16 -4.67
CA LEU A 118 19.04 16.68 -3.96
C LEU A 118 17.76 16.92 -4.79
N ASP A 119 17.53 18.14 -5.24
CA ASP A 119 16.33 18.46 -6.04
C ASP A 119 16.26 17.64 -7.33
N ALA A 120 17.41 17.44 -7.99
CA ALA A 120 17.46 16.65 -9.22
C ALA A 120 17.15 15.17 -8.96
N LYS A 121 17.67 14.58 -7.88
CA LYS A 121 17.42 13.19 -7.54
C LYS A 121 15.98 12.96 -7.09
N VAL A 122 15.43 13.84 -6.25
CA VAL A 122 14.02 13.77 -5.84
C VAL A 122 13.10 13.89 -7.03
N LYS A 123 13.40 14.81 -7.97
CA LYS A 123 12.63 14.93 -9.21
C LYS A 123 12.66 13.65 -10.05
N VAL A 124 13.84 13.08 -10.28
CA VAL A 124 13.99 11.83 -11.06
C VAL A 124 13.29 10.67 -10.36
N LEU A 125 13.38 10.59 -9.03
CA LEU A 125 12.64 9.60 -8.26
C LEU A 125 11.13 9.76 -8.45
N GLY A 126 10.60 10.98 -8.37
CA GLY A 126 9.19 11.26 -8.61
C GLY A 126 8.72 10.85 -10.02
N GLU A 127 9.53 11.10 -11.05
CA GLU A 127 9.24 10.67 -12.42
C GLU A 127 9.21 9.13 -12.55
N GLN A 128 10.14 8.42 -11.90
CA GLN A 128 10.15 6.95 -11.87
C GLN A 128 8.92 6.39 -11.13
N ILE A 129 8.59 6.94 -9.97
CA ILE A 129 7.43 6.52 -9.19
C ILE A 129 6.12 6.80 -9.93
N SER A 130 5.98 7.97 -10.56
CA SER A 130 4.78 8.30 -11.34
C SER A 130 4.55 7.32 -12.50
N HIS A 131 5.62 6.91 -13.18
CA HIS A 131 5.54 5.91 -14.25
C HIS A 131 5.11 4.54 -13.72
N HIS A 132 5.77 4.07 -12.66
CA HIS A 132 5.46 2.81 -11.97
C HIS A 132 4.00 2.76 -11.50
N VAL A 133 3.51 3.79 -10.82
CA VAL A 133 2.12 3.90 -10.36
C VAL A 133 1.14 3.84 -11.54
N GLU A 134 1.43 4.54 -12.64
CA GLU A 134 0.59 4.52 -13.84
C GLU A 134 0.46 3.10 -14.42
N GLU A 135 1.55 2.34 -14.48
CA GLU A 135 1.53 0.96 -14.98
C GLU A 135 0.82 0.01 -14.03
N GLU A 136 1.03 0.14 -12.72
CA GLU A 136 0.30 -0.66 -11.74
C GLU A 136 -1.21 -0.41 -11.79
N GLU A 137 -1.63 0.84 -11.71
CA GLU A 137 -3.06 1.19 -11.66
C GLU A 137 -3.78 0.92 -13.00
N SER A 138 -3.08 1.06 -14.13
CA SER A 138 -3.69 0.85 -15.45
C SER A 138 -3.60 -0.58 -15.97
N GLU A 139 -2.63 -1.38 -15.54
CA GLU A 139 -2.39 -2.71 -16.09
C GLU A 139 -2.40 -3.82 -15.02
N LEU A 140 -1.62 -3.69 -13.93
CA LEU A 140 -1.48 -4.74 -12.93
C LEU A 140 -2.74 -4.88 -12.05
N PHE A 141 -3.25 -3.78 -11.51
CA PHE A 141 -4.42 -3.82 -10.62
C PHE A 141 -5.67 -4.35 -11.31
N PRO A 142 -6.01 -3.99 -12.57
CA PRO A 142 -7.11 -4.60 -13.30
C PRO A 142 -6.96 -6.12 -13.50
N GLU A 143 -5.76 -6.63 -13.74
CA GLU A 143 -5.50 -8.08 -13.83
C GLU A 143 -5.74 -8.77 -12.47
N VAL A 144 -5.32 -8.12 -11.38
CA VAL A 144 -5.51 -8.63 -10.00
C VAL A 144 -6.99 -8.61 -9.61
N GLU A 145 -7.73 -7.53 -9.90
CA GLU A 145 -9.17 -7.41 -9.63
C GLU A 145 -9.99 -8.43 -10.43
N GLY A 146 -9.54 -8.78 -11.64
CA GLY A 146 -10.15 -9.82 -12.47
C GLY A 146 -9.83 -11.25 -12.01
N SER A 147 -8.95 -11.43 -11.02
CA SER A 147 -8.53 -12.72 -10.48
C SER A 147 -9.42 -13.22 -9.35
N GLU A 148 -9.14 -14.43 -8.83
CA GLU A 148 -9.84 -15.00 -7.67
C GLU A 148 -9.12 -14.70 -6.33
N MET A 149 -8.27 -13.65 -6.28
CA MET A 149 -7.57 -13.28 -5.05
C MET A 149 -8.52 -12.70 -4.00
N ASP A 150 -8.33 -13.08 -2.75
CA ASP A 150 -9.01 -12.47 -1.60
C ASP A 150 -8.31 -11.16 -1.23
N LEU A 151 -8.73 -10.07 -1.90
CA LEU A 151 -8.12 -8.76 -1.76
C LEU A 151 -8.34 -8.12 -0.38
N GLU A 152 -9.42 -8.47 0.32
CA GLU A 152 -9.66 -7.97 1.69
C GLU A 152 -8.71 -8.65 2.68
N ALA A 153 -8.59 -9.98 2.64
CA ALA A 153 -7.65 -10.70 3.49
C ALA A 153 -6.19 -10.30 3.20
N LEU A 154 -5.87 -10.04 1.94
CA LEU A 154 -4.54 -9.58 1.54
C LEU A 154 -4.28 -8.16 2.06
N GLY A 155 -5.24 -7.26 1.93
CA GLY A 155 -5.17 -5.89 2.44
C GLY A 155 -4.92 -5.84 3.94
N GLN A 156 -5.60 -6.69 4.71
CA GLN A 156 -5.36 -6.80 6.16
C GLN A 156 -3.91 -7.21 6.47
N ARG A 157 -3.38 -8.23 5.79
CA ARG A 157 -2.00 -8.68 5.97
C ARG A 157 -0.99 -7.58 5.65
N MET A 158 -1.24 -6.81 4.57
CA MET A 158 -0.41 -5.70 4.14
C MET A 158 -0.46 -4.53 5.15
N ALA A 159 -1.65 -4.18 5.66
CA ALA A 159 -1.83 -3.14 6.67
C ALA A 159 -1.11 -3.47 7.99
N ASP A 160 -1.21 -4.73 8.44
CA ASP A 160 -0.52 -5.21 9.63
C ASP A 160 1.00 -5.11 9.45
N ARG A 161 1.52 -5.55 8.29
CA ARG A 161 2.94 -5.48 7.95
C ARG A 161 3.44 -4.04 7.83
N LYS A 162 2.69 -3.16 7.17
CA LYS A 162 2.99 -1.72 7.08
C LYS A 162 3.15 -1.10 8.46
N THR A 163 2.22 -1.41 9.37
CA THR A 163 2.27 -0.93 10.75
C THR A 163 3.51 -1.43 11.50
N GLU A 164 3.90 -2.68 11.29
CA GLU A 164 5.10 -3.25 11.88
C GLU A 164 6.38 -2.58 11.36
N LEU A 165 6.49 -2.41 10.04
CA LEU A 165 7.63 -1.75 9.40
C LEU A 165 7.81 -0.31 9.88
N LEU A 166 6.74 0.46 9.95
CA LEU A 166 6.78 1.84 10.45
C LEU A 166 7.26 1.91 11.91
N LYS A 167 6.87 0.95 12.75
CA LYS A 167 7.36 0.86 14.14
C LYS A 167 8.83 0.50 14.21
N GLN A 168 9.30 -0.42 13.37
CA GLN A 168 10.71 -0.83 13.31
C GLN A 168 11.60 0.34 12.90
N LEU A 169 11.22 1.05 11.83
CA LEU A 169 11.98 2.19 11.31
C LEU A 169 11.97 3.38 12.28
N ALA A 170 10.85 3.64 12.98
CA ALA A 170 10.81 4.64 14.03
C ALA A 170 11.77 4.31 15.17
N ALA A 171 11.84 3.06 15.61
CA ALA A 171 12.77 2.62 16.65
C ALA A 171 14.24 2.72 16.23
N GLU A 172 14.55 2.44 14.96
CA GLU A 172 15.91 2.59 14.40
C GLU A 172 16.32 4.06 14.26
N GLY A 173 15.38 4.94 13.95
CA GLY A 173 15.57 6.40 13.88
C GLY A 173 15.82 7.06 15.24
N GLU A 174 15.27 6.51 16.32
CA GLU A 174 15.52 6.99 17.71
C GLU A 174 16.89 6.60 18.26
N ILE A 175 17.58 5.66 17.61
CA ILE A 175 18.92 5.18 18.01
C ILE A 175 20.04 6.00 17.31
N ARG A 176 19.71 6.86 16.37
CA ARG A 176 20.66 7.78 15.70
C ARG A 176 20.58 9.16 16.29
#